data_b1200f32bcd4b3417ffd9a1d70d4cc5a
#
_entry.id   b1200f32bcd4b3417ffd9a1d70d4cc5a
#
_cell.length_a   1.000
_cell.length_b   1.000
_cell.length_c   1.000
_cell.angle_alpha   90.00
_cell.angle_beta   90.00
_cell.angle_gamma   90.00
#
_symmetry.space_group_name_H-M   'P 1'
#
loop_
_entity.id
_entity.type
_entity.pdbx_description
1 polymer ?
#
loop_
_entity_poly.entity_id
_entity_poly.type
_entity_poly.pdbx_seq_one_letter_code
_entity_poly.pdbx_strand_id
1 'polypeptide(L)'
;MEGKILKAVSSAVEKGIETAVVTVLEVKGSSPGKEGSMMAVFSDGSILGTVGGGALEYEFIHEALKAIKENKSCEKSFELTEKGSLHMKCGGFVRAYIKVFSKREKLLIMGGGHLGAELYVLGKFLNKYVVVFDDREEFANRERFPEADEIIFGKMEETVKNYSVDENSYIIIVTRGHENDKECLKAILDKKVSPKYIGMVGSRGKVLSTYKELLDEGYSKDELKKIYSPIGLDISSSEPKEIALGIMAEITAVKNQKTGEHMRDIRKIDIDNLN
;
A
#
# COMPACT_ATOMS: atom_id res chain seq x y z
N MET A 1 -1.04 -27.16 15.16
CA MET A 1 -1.10 -26.71 13.75
C MET A 1 -1.18 -25.18 13.68
N GLU A 2 -2.08 -24.55 14.41
CA GLU A 2 -2.34 -23.10 14.44
C GLU A 2 -1.08 -22.25 14.67
N GLY A 3 -0.25 -22.57 15.66
CA GLY A 3 1.00 -21.86 15.91
C GLY A 3 1.98 -21.89 14.73
N LYS A 4 1.99 -22.96 13.92
CA LYS A 4 2.78 -23.01 12.68
C LYS A 4 2.20 -22.08 11.61
N ILE A 5 0.87 -22.03 11.50
CA ILE A 5 0.18 -21.14 10.56
C ILE A 5 0.48 -19.68 10.90
N LEU A 6 0.28 -19.28 12.17
CA LEU A 6 0.53 -17.90 12.61
C LEU A 6 1.99 -17.49 12.40
N LYS A 7 2.95 -18.37 12.68
CA LYS A 7 4.38 -18.11 12.45
C LYS A 7 4.69 -17.94 10.96
N ALA A 8 4.13 -18.79 10.10
CA ALA A 8 4.31 -18.72 8.65
C ALA A 8 3.70 -17.43 8.08
N VAL A 9 2.50 -17.04 8.54
CA VAL A 9 1.84 -15.79 8.15
C VAL A 9 2.66 -14.58 8.58
N SER A 10 3.14 -14.54 9.84
CA SER A 10 4.02 -13.45 10.31
C SER A 10 5.25 -13.31 9.43
N SER A 11 5.95 -14.43 9.17
CA SER A 11 7.14 -14.43 8.31
C SER A 11 6.84 -14.01 6.87
N ALA A 12 5.68 -14.39 6.32
CA ALA A 12 5.25 -13.99 4.98
C ALA A 12 5.00 -12.46 4.92
N VAL A 13 4.28 -11.92 5.92
CA VAL A 13 4.00 -10.47 6.02
C VAL A 13 5.30 -9.67 6.14
N GLU A 14 6.25 -10.11 6.96
CA GLU A 14 7.58 -9.49 7.10
C GLU A 14 8.35 -9.46 5.77
N LYS A 15 8.23 -10.53 4.98
CA LYS A 15 8.83 -10.64 3.63
C LYS A 15 8.03 -9.94 2.54
N GLY A 16 6.92 -9.28 2.88
CA GLY A 16 6.05 -8.63 1.91
C GLY A 16 5.29 -9.61 0.98
N ILE A 17 5.08 -10.85 1.44
CA ILE A 17 4.25 -11.84 0.73
C ILE A 17 2.81 -11.67 1.17
N GLU A 18 1.92 -11.37 0.24
CA GLU A 18 0.49 -11.23 0.53
C GLU A 18 -0.10 -12.59 0.87
N THR A 19 -0.89 -12.62 1.93
CA THR A 19 -1.39 -13.86 2.51
C THR A 19 -2.82 -13.65 3.03
N ALA A 20 -3.63 -14.68 3.00
CA ALA A 20 -4.91 -14.70 3.69
C ALA A 20 -4.95 -15.86 4.70
N VAL A 21 -5.65 -15.64 5.80
CA VAL A 21 -6.00 -16.70 6.76
C VAL A 21 -7.50 -16.94 6.68
N VAL A 22 -7.88 -18.15 6.35
CA VAL A 22 -9.24 -18.64 6.38
C VAL A 22 -9.47 -19.29 7.74
N THR A 23 -10.48 -18.83 8.48
CA THR A 23 -10.87 -19.39 9.77
C THR A 23 -12.34 -19.79 9.72
N VAL A 24 -12.63 -21.05 9.98
CA VAL A 24 -14.01 -21.56 10.04
C VAL A 24 -14.70 -21.02 11.30
N LEU A 25 -15.79 -20.29 11.12
CA LEU A 25 -16.57 -19.66 12.18
C LEU A 25 -17.74 -20.52 12.65
N GLU A 26 -18.38 -21.22 11.70
CA GLU A 26 -19.60 -21.95 11.98
C GLU A 26 -19.71 -23.15 11.05
N VAL A 27 -20.18 -24.28 11.63
CA VAL A 27 -20.48 -25.52 10.90
C VAL A 27 -21.86 -26.03 11.32
N LYS A 28 -22.73 -26.31 10.35
CA LYS A 28 -24.03 -26.95 10.60
C LYS A 28 -24.14 -28.23 9.76
N GLY A 29 -24.71 -29.26 10.32
CA GLY A 29 -24.89 -30.55 9.65
C GLY A 29 -23.56 -31.28 9.42
N SER A 30 -23.53 -32.16 8.41
CA SER A 30 -22.34 -32.95 8.07
C SER A 30 -21.38 -32.10 7.23
N SER A 31 -20.16 -31.88 7.71
CA SER A 31 -19.10 -31.11 7.00
C SER A 31 -17.72 -31.72 7.28
N PRO A 32 -16.82 -31.71 6.32
CA PRO A 32 -15.44 -32.13 6.55
C PRO A 32 -14.64 -31.15 7.44
N GLY A 33 -15.05 -29.86 7.52
CA GLY A 33 -14.42 -28.86 8.37
C GLY A 33 -14.95 -28.87 9.80
N LYS A 34 -14.18 -28.27 10.72
CA LYS A 34 -14.58 -28.04 12.13
C LYS A 34 -14.45 -26.58 12.44
N GLU A 35 -15.31 -26.06 13.33
CA GLU A 35 -15.17 -24.70 13.87
C GLU A 35 -13.79 -24.49 14.47
N GLY A 36 -13.19 -23.32 14.22
CA GLY A 36 -11.82 -23.00 14.61
C GLY A 36 -10.74 -23.54 13.66
N SER A 37 -11.06 -24.39 12.69
CA SER A 37 -10.07 -24.83 11.70
C SER A 37 -9.50 -23.63 10.94
N MET A 38 -8.20 -23.64 10.72
CA MET A 38 -7.47 -22.55 10.07
C MET A 38 -6.61 -23.05 8.90
N MET A 39 -6.54 -22.21 7.87
CA MET A 39 -5.66 -22.40 6.71
C MET A 39 -5.08 -21.05 6.27
N ALA A 40 -3.77 -20.97 6.11
CA ALA A 40 -3.14 -19.86 5.39
C ALA A 40 -3.11 -20.16 3.90
N VAL A 41 -3.40 -19.13 3.10
CA VAL A 41 -3.31 -19.14 1.63
C VAL A 41 -2.36 -18.01 1.24
N PHE A 42 -1.29 -18.34 0.52
CA PHE A 42 -0.31 -17.36 0.05
C PHE A 42 -0.63 -16.90 -1.38
N SER A 43 -0.11 -15.76 -1.78
CA SER A 43 -0.40 -15.17 -3.10
C SER A 43 0.04 -16.03 -4.30
N ASP A 44 0.95 -16.97 -4.10
CA ASP A 44 1.37 -17.96 -5.10
C ASP A 44 0.45 -19.20 -5.18
N GLY A 45 -0.62 -19.23 -4.37
CA GLY A 45 -1.56 -20.34 -4.28
C GLY A 45 -1.13 -21.47 -3.34
N SER A 46 0.06 -21.41 -2.75
CA SER A 46 0.47 -22.39 -1.73
C SER A 46 -0.36 -22.23 -0.45
N ILE A 47 -0.53 -23.32 0.28
CA ILE A 47 -1.35 -23.36 1.50
C ILE A 47 -0.59 -23.98 2.68
N LEU A 48 -1.01 -23.61 3.89
CA LEU A 48 -0.58 -24.24 5.13
C LEU A 48 -1.78 -24.41 6.07
N GLY A 49 -2.04 -25.64 6.49
CA GLY A 49 -3.24 -25.99 7.26
C GLY A 49 -4.38 -26.50 6.40
N THR A 50 -5.57 -26.63 6.97
CA THR A 50 -6.77 -27.13 6.27
C THR A 50 -8.03 -26.63 6.94
N VAL A 51 -9.09 -26.45 6.15
CA VAL A 51 -10.45 -26.13 6.61
C VAL A 51 -11.45 -27.24 6.31
N GLY A 52 -10.93 -28.47 6.00
CA GLY A 52 -11.75 -29.67 5.85
C GLY A 52 -11.45 -30.48 4.59
N GLY A 53 -10.66 -29.98 3.66
CA GLY A 53 -10.27 -30.68 2.43
C GLY A 53 -11.34 -30.71 1.34
N GLY A 54 -10.98 -31.33 0.21
CA GLY A 54 -11.88 -31.54 -0.91
C GLY A 54 -12.36 -30.26 -1.61
N ALA A 55 -13.57 -30.30 -2.17
CA ALA A 55 -14.15 -29.18 -2.92
C ALA A 55 -14.35 -27.93 -2.06
N LEU A 56 -14.69 -28.08 -0.78
CA LEU A 56 -14.86 -26.95 0.14
C LEU A 56 -13.56 -26.17 0.32
N GLU A 57 -12.44 -26.86 0.50
CA GLU A 57 -11.13 -26.25 0.67
C GLU A 57 -10.69 -25.54 -0.60
N TYR A 58 -10.93 -26.14 -1.77
CA TYR A 58 -10.66 -25.53 -3.07
C TYR A 58 -11.39 -24.19 -3.23
N GLU A 59 -12.67 -24.12 -2.88
CA GLU A 59 -13.44 -22.87 -2.97
C GLU A 59 -12.93 -21.80 -1.98
N PHE A 60 -12.59 -22.21 -0.75
CA PHE A 60 -11.99 -21.25 0.19
C PHE A 60 -10.62 -20.74 -0.28
N ILE A 61 -9.81 -21.57 -0.94
CA ILE A 61 -8.55 -21.12 -1.55
C ILE A 61 -8.83 -20.10 -2.66
N HIS A 62 -9.79 -20.40 -3.54
CA HIS A 62 -10.17 -19.48 -4.62
C HIS A 62 -10.68 -18.14 -4.09
N GLU A 63 -11.59 -18.14 -3.10
CA GLU A 63 -12.08 -16.92 -2.47
C GLU A 63 -10.99 -16.16 -1.70
N ALA A 64 -10.03 -16.87 -1.08
CA ALA A 64 -8.90 -16.26 -0.41
C ALA A 64 -7.96 -15.56 -1.40
N LEU A 65 -7.64 -16.18 -2.54
CA LEU A 65 -6.83 -15.57 -3.60
C LEU A 65 -7.52 -14.33 -4.19
N LYS A 66 -8.85 -14.39 -4.38
CA LYS A 66 -9.63 -13.23 -4.80
C LYS A 66 -9.59 -12.12 -3.76
N ALA A 67 -9.77 -12.44 -2.48
CA ALA A 67 -9.69 -11.48 -1.39
C ALA A 67 -8.31 -10.82 -1.28
N ILE A 68 -7.21 -11.59 -1.50
CA ILE A 68 -5.84 -11.09 -1.57
C ILE A 68 -5.73 -10.07 -2.71
N LYS A 69 -6.18 -10.41 -3.92
CA LYS A 69 -6.13 -9.54 -5.09
C LYS A 69 -6.92 -8.24 -4.88
N GLU A 70 -8.08 -8.33 -4.24
CA GLU A 70 -8.93 -7.18 -3.93
C GLU A 70 -8.46 -6.40 -2.68
N ASN A 71 -7.46 -6.94 -1.96
CA ASN A 71 -6.97 -6.42 -0.66
C ASN A 71 -8.12 -6.17 0.33
N LYS A 72 -9.06 -7.10 0.41
CA LYS A 72 -10.28 -6.97 1.22
C LYS A 72 -10.61 -8.25 1.96
N SER A 73 -10.59 -8.18 3.30
CA SER A 73 -11.08 -9.28 4.15
C SER A 73 -12.60 -9.40 4.03
N CYS A 74 -13.12 -10.64 4.08
CA CYS A 74 -14.56 -10.91 3.91
C CYS A 74 -14.99 -12.18 4.65
N GLU A 75 -16.29 -12.32 4.85
CA GLU A 75 -16.91 -13.58 5.20
C GLU A 75 -17.41 -14.30 3.95
N LYS A 76 -17.31 -15.63 3.96
CA LYS A 76 -17.86 -16.51 2.94
C LYS A 76 -18.57 -17.69 3.58
N SER A 77 -19.63 -18.13 2.93
CA SER A 77 -20.41 -19.28 3.37
C SER A 77 -20.74 -20.17 2.18
N PHE A 78 -20.77 -21.47 2.42
CA PHE A 78 -21.09 -22.48 1.44
C PHE A 78 -22.11 -23.48 1.98
N GLU A 79 -23.13 -23.79 1.16
CA GLU A 79 -24.05 -24.89 1.40
C GLU A 79 -23.51 -26.15 0.71
N LEU A 80 -23.36 -27.23 1.51
CA LEU A 80 -22.79 -28.50 1.08
C LEU A 80 -23.91 -29.46 0.63
N THR A 81 -24.83 -29.00 -0.22
CA THR A 81 -25.96 -29.77 -0.74
C THR A 81 -25.79 -30.09 -2.22
N GLU A 82 -26.49 -31.09 -2.74
CA GLU A 82 -26.49 -31.42 -4.17
C GLU A 82 -26.97 -30.26 -5.04
N LYS A 83 -27.81 -29.39 -4.51
CA LYS A 83 -28.33 -28.17 -5.16
C LYS A 83 -27.50 -26.92 -4.84
N GLY A 84 -26.56 -27.02 -3.90
CA GLY A 84 -25.66 -25.94 -3.53
C GLY A 84 -24.53 -25.75 -4.53
N SER A 85 -23.76 -24.66 -4.38
CA SER A 85 -22.68 -24.30 -5.30
C SER A 85 -21.55 -25.36 -5.43
N LEU A 86 -21.44 -26.28 -4.45
CA LEU A 86 -20.38 -27.28 -4.40
C LEU A 86 -20.81 -28.68 -4.83
N HIS A 87 -22.09 -28.90 -5.18
CA HIS A 87 -22.64 -30.20 -5.55
C HIS A 87 -22.20 -31.36 -4.62
N MET A 88 -22.09 -31.09 -3.31
CA MET A 88 -21.66 -32.05 -2.30
C MET A 88 -22.86 -32.73 -1.66
N LYS A 89 -22.74 -34.05 -1.40
CA LYS A 89 -23.82 -34.84 -0.75
C LYS A 89 -23.83 -34.73 0.77
N CYS A 90 -23.04 -33.87 1.38
CA CYS A 90 -22.84 -33.83 2.84
C CYS A 90 -24.01 -33.20 3.62
N GLY A 91 -24.84 -32.35 2.96
CA GLY A 91 -26.04 -31.76 3.60
C GLY A 91 -25.71 -30.71 4.69
N GLY A 92 -24.50 -30.16 4.71
CA GLY A 92 -24.03 -29.21 5.72
C GLY A 92 -23.96 -27.77 5.24
N PHE A 93 -23.59 -26.91 6.17
CA PHE A 93 -23.29 -25.48 5.92
C PHE A 93 -21.97 -25.10 6.63
N VAL A 94 -21.15 -24.32 5.97
CA VAL A 94 -19.90 -23.82 6.55
C VAL A 94 -19.79 -22.32 6.27
N ARG A 95 -19.45 -21.55 7.33
CA ARG A 95 -19.13 -20.12 7.25
C ARG A 95 -17.71 -19.88 7.76
N ALA A 96 -16.93 -19.12 7.02
CA ALA A 96 -15.57 -18.79 7.40
C ALA A 96 -15.27 -17.30 7.18
N TYR A 97 -14.35 -16.78 7.97
CA TYR A 97 -13.76 -15.45 7.78
C TYR A 97 -12.43 -15.58 7.07
N ILE A 98 -12.24 -14.80 6.04
CA ILE A 98 -11.00 -14.67 5.26
C ILE A 98 -10.35 -13.36 5.64
N LYS A 99 -9.29 -13.43 6.46
CA LYS A 99 -8.49 -12.27 6.86
C LYS A 99 -7.32 -12.11 5.90
N VAL A 100 -7.28 -11.01 5.16
CA VAL A 100 -6.17 -10.66 4.28
C VAL A 100 -5.08 -9.92 5.06
N PHE A 101 -3.83 -10.29 4.82
CA PHE A 101 -2.61 -9.62 5.24
C PHE A 101 -1.88 -9.17 3.98
N SER A 102 -2.05 -7.90 3.65
CA SER A 102 -1.41 -7.28 2.48
C SER A 102 0.00 -6.81 2.78
N LYS A 103 0.77 -6.59 1.73
CA LYS A 103 2.04 -5.88 1.84
C LYS A 103 1.81 -4.51 2.44
N ARG A 104 2.75 -4.07 3.29
CA ARG A 104 2.80 -2.67 3.68
C ARG A 104 3.00 -1.82 2.43
N GLU A 105 2.23 -0.76 2.32
CA GLU A 105 2.39 0.21 1.26
C GLU A 105 3.76 0.88 1.38
N LYS A 106 4.51 0.92 0.29
CA LYS A 106 5.85 1.51 0.28
C LYS A 106 5.77 3.02 0.18
N LEU A 107 6.49 3.71 1.04
CA LEU A 107 6.75 5.14 0.97
C LEU A 107 8.22 5.34 0.60
N LEU A 108 8.47 5.74 -0.64
CA LEU A 108 9.80 5.99 -1.17
C LEU A 108 10.09 7.50 -1.06
N ILE A 109 10.99 7.88 -0.16
CA ILE A 109 11.37 9.26 0.11
C ILE A 109 12.73 9.52 -0.57
N MET A 110 12.70 10.26 -1.66
CA MET A 110 13.89 10.64 -2.41
C MET A 110 14.41 11.98 -1.90
N GLY A 111 15.32 11.93 -0.93
CA GLY A 111 15.90 13.05 -0.20
C GLY A 111 15.74 12.92 1.30
N GLY A 112 16.83 12.62 2.02
CA GLY A 112 16.89 12.46 3.48
C GLY A 112 17.09 13.79 4.26
N GLY A 113 16.86 14.95 3.62
CA GLY A 113 16.96 16.28 4.24
C GLY A 113 15.95 16.50 5.37
N HIS A 114 15.74 17.76 5.78
CA HIS A 114 14.80 18.11 6.87
C HIS A 114 13.38 17.62 6.58
N LEU A 115 12.86 17.94 5.39
CA LEU A 115 11.52 17.52 5.00
C LEU A 115 11.41 15.98 4.87
N GLY A 116 12.46 15.32 4.33
CA GLY A 116 12.51 13.87 4.26
C GLY A 116 12.46 13.20 5.63
N ALA A 117 13.09 13.80 6.64
CA ALA A 117 13.03 13.29 8.01
C ALA A 117 11.62 13.39 8.61
N GLU A 118 10.90 14.48 8.39
CA GLU A 118 9.51 14.62 8.86
C GLU A 118 8.56 13.65 8.12
N LEU A 119 8.76 13.48 6.83
CA LEU A 119 8.01 12.49 6.02
C LEU A 119 8.26 11.05 6.50
N TYR A 120 9.50 10.72 6.86
CA TYR A 120 9.83 9.42 7.47
C TYR A 120 9.05 9.19 8.76
N VAL A 121 9.04 10.16 9.68
CA VAL A 121 8.29 10.05 10.96
C VAL A 121 6.81 9.80 10.70
N LEU A 122 6.19 10.59 9.83
CA LEU A 122 4.77 10.41 9.47
C LEU A 122 4.52 9.10 8.72
N GLY A 123 5.44 8.67 7.87
CA GLY A 123 5.36 7.39 7.17
C GLY A 123 5.35 6.20 8.14
N LYS A 124 6.23 6.20 9.15
CA LYS A 124 6.25 5.18 10.20
C LYS A 124 5.00 5.23 11.07
N PHE A 125 4.54 6.42 11.46
CA PHE A 125 3.28 6.61 12.18
C PHE A 125 2.09 6.00 11.45
N LEU A 126 2.06 6.07 10.12
CA LEU A 126 1.03 5.49 9.26
C LEU A 126 1.31 4.03 8.85
N ASN A 127 2.24 3.34 9.52
CA ASN A 127 2.62 1.95 9.27
C ASN A 127 3.04 1.65 7.83
N LYS A 128 3.66 2.63 7.14
CA LYS A 128 4.23 2.43 5.81
C LYS A 128 5.54 1.65 5.90
N TYR A 129 5.89 0.96 4.82
CA TYR A 129 7.25 0.48 4.57
C TYR A 129 8.06 1.65 4.02
N VAL A 130 8.92 2.23 4.85
CA VAL A 130 9.61 3.49 4.52
C VAL A 130 11.01 3.20 3.99
N VAL A 131 11.27 3.72 2.79
CA VAL A 131 12.59 3.66 2.14
C VAL A 131 13.08 5.08 1.94
N VAL A 132 14.29 5.38 2.40
CA VAL A 132 14.92 6.71 2.28
C VAL A 132 16.10 6.61 1.34
N PHE A 133 16.17 7.52 0.37
CA PHE A 133 17.29 7.68 -0.57
C PHE A 133 17.97 9.02 -0.34
N ASP A 134 19.29 9.07 -0.32
CA ASP A 134 20.06 10.33 -0.41
C ASP A 134 21.45 10.03 -0.97
N ASP A 135 22.03 11.02 -1.65
CA ASP A 135 23.37 10.96 -2.23
C ASP A 135 24.48 11.39 -1.25
N ARG A 136 24.12 11.72 -0.01
CA ARG A 136 25.00 12.15 1.07
C ARG A 136 24.90 11.21 2.24
N GLU A 137 26.02 10.69 2.69
CA GLU A 137 26.09 9.68 3.78
C GLU A 137 25.47 10.21 5.10
N GLU A 138 25.71 11.51 5.40
CA GLU A 138 25.15 12.14 6.60
C GLU A 138 23.63 12.25 6.59
N PHE A 139 22.98 12.09 5.42
CA PHE A 139 21.52 12.11 5.23
C PHE A 139 20.93 10.75 4.87
N ALA A 140 21.75 9.70 4.70
CA ALA A 140 21.32 8.34 4.37
C ALA A 140 21.92 7.33 5.34
N ASN A 141 21.59 7.44 6.64
CA ASN A 141 22.15 6.55 7.67
C ASN A 141 21.14 6.17 8.76
N ARG A 142 21.49 5.15 9.55
CA ARG A 142 20.63 4.60 10.62
C ARG A 142 20.53 5.50 11.85
N GLU A 143 21.46 6.39 12.09
CA GLU A 143 21.38 7.35 13.18
C GLU A 143 20.22 8.33 12.94
N ARG A 144 20.08 8.78 11.67
CA ARG A 144 19.03 9.70 11.25
C ARG A 144 17.66 9.00 11.04
N PHE A 145 17.68 7.76 10.55
CA PHE A 145 16.46 6.99 10.23
C PHE A 145 16.48 5.61 10.90
N PRO A 146 16.43 5.54 12.25
CA PRO A 146 16.61 4.30 12.99
C PRO A 146 15.60 3.20 12.63
N GLU A 147 14.36 3.57 12.37
CA GLU A 147 13.25 2.62 12.07
C GLU A 147 12.89 2.55 10.57
N ALA A 148 13.65 3.21 9.68
CA ALA A 148 13.40 3.05 8.25
C ALA A 148 13.57 1.57 7.86
N ASP A 149 12.71 1.07 6.99
CA ASP A 149 12.79 -0.32 6.55
C ASP A 149 14.02 -0.49 5.65
N GLU A 150 14.29 0.47 4.76
CA GLU A 150 15.50 0.52 3.94
C GLU A 150 16.09 1.95 3.91
N ILE A 151 17.41 2.01 3.82
CA ILE A 151 18.14 3.27 3.57
C ILE A 151 19.09 3.00 2.42
N ILE A 152 19.02 3.84 1.40
CA ILE A 152 19.76 3.66 0.16
C ILE A 152 20.64 4.89 -0.05
N PHE A 153 21.93 4.71 0.14
CA PHE A 153 22.97 5.70 -0.12
C PHE A 153 23.53 5.54 -1.54
N GLY A 154 23.69 6.64 -2.25
CA GLY A 154 24.35 6.67 -3.56
C GLY A 154 23.74 7.72 -4.50
N LYS A 155 24.29 7.80 -5.70
CA LYS A 155 23.77 8.72 -6.72
C LYS A 155 22.31 8.47 -6.99
N MET A 156 21.48 9.52 -6.88
CA MET A 156 20.04 9.41 -6.93
C MET A 156 19.53 8.72 -8.19
N GLU A 157 20.04 9.12 -9.36
CA GLU A 157 19.66 8.50 -10.64
C GLU A 157 19.88 6.97 -10.63
N GLU A 158 21.08 6.53 -10.23
CA GLU A 158 21.46 5.11 -10.24
C GLU A 158 20.67 4.30 -9.22
N THR A 159 20.53 4.82 -8.00
CA THR A 159 19.84 4.12 -6.92
C THR A 159 18.35 3.98 -7.20
N VAL A 160 17.70 5.05 -7.69
CA VAL A 160 16.28 5.02 -8.06
C VAL A 160 16.05 4.13 -9.28
N LYS A 161 16.92 4.17 -10.27
CA LYS A 161 16.85 3.30 -11.46
C LYS A 161 16.92 1.82 -11.10
N ASN A 162 17.78 1.45 -10.16
CA ASN A 162 18.01 0.06 -9.76
C ASN A 162 16.99 -0.44 -8.72
N TYR A 163 16.27 0.44 -8.04
CA TYR A 163 15.30 0.05 -7.03
C TYR A 163 14.00 -0.48 -7.65
N SER A 164 13.43 -1.55 -7.05
CA SER A 164 12.17 -2.12 -7.52
C SER A 164 10.98 -1.31 -7.02
N VAL A 165 10.37 -0.55 -7.92
CA VAL A 165 9.10 0.17 -7.70
C VAL A 165 7.94 -0.71 -8.14
N ASP A 166 6.86 -0.75 -7.35
CA ASP A 166 5.63 -1.47 -7.67
C ASP A 166 4.39 -0.57 -7.62
N GLU A 167 3.24 -1.14 -7.98
CA GLU A 167 1.95 -0.42 -7.98
C GLU A 167 1.49 0.01 -6.57
N ASN A 168 2.05 -0.57 -5.49
CA ASN A 168 1.74 -0.19 -4.11
C ASN A 168 2.67 0.89 -3.55
N SER A 169 3.48 1.49 -4.40
CA SER A 169 4.45 2.51 -4.02
C SER A 169 3.84 3.91 -4.04
N TYR A 170 4.19 4.71 -3.04
CA TYR A 170 3.97 6.15 -2.95
C TYR A 170 5.33 6.82 -2.98
N ILE A 171 5.58 7.65 -3.96
CA ILE A 171 6.90 8.23 -4.24
C ILE A 171 6.87 9.72 -3.95
N ILE A 172 7.83 10.19 -3.15
CA ILE A 172 8.00 11.60 -2.81
C ILE A 172 9.41 12.03 -3.22
N ILE A 173 9.50 12.99 -4.13
CA ILE A 173 10.74 13.57 -4.60
C ILE A 173 10.94 14.90 -3.87
N VAL A 174 11.93 14.94 -2.95
CA VAL A 174 12.25 16.09 -2.10
C VAL A 174 13.77 16.28 -2.02
N THR A 175 14.47 16.08 -3.13
CA THR A 175 15.92 16.13 -3.20
C THR A 175 16.45 17.56 -3.04
N ARG A 176 17.74 17.66 -2.83
CA ARG A 176 18.44 18.94 -2.88
C ARG A 176 18.75 19.32 -4.33
N GLY A 177 17.96 20.20 -4.90
CA GLY A 177 18.27 20.79 -6.21
C GLY A 177 17.40 20.24 -7.34
N HIS A 178 17.36 21.05 -8.40
CA HIS A 178 16.47 20.82 -9.54
C HIS A 178 16.89 19.60 -10.37
N GLU A 179 18.18 19.40 -10.54
CA GLU A 179 18.74 18.34 -11.39
C GLU A 179 18.44 16.95 -10.80
N ASN A 180 18.68 16.77 -9.52
CA ASN A 180 18.36 15.50 -8.84
C ASN A 180 16.87 15.18 -8.86
N ASP A 181 15.98 16.19 -8.70
CA ASP A 181 14.52 15.96 -8.78
C ASP A 181 14.12 15.47 -10.16
N LYS A 182 14.67 16.10 -11.22
CA LYS A 182 14.41 15.70 -12.60
C LYS A 182 14.91 14.27 -12.88
N GLU A 183 16.14 13.95 -12.49
CA GLU A 183 16.73 12.63 -12.70
C GLU A 183 15.97 11.53 -11.94
N CYS A 184 15.55 11.80 -10.70
CA CYS A 184 14.67 10.87 -9.96
C CYS A 184 13.37 10.65 -10.71
N LEU A 185 12.72 11.71 -11.18
CA LEU A 185 11.45 11.63 -11.90
C LEU A 185 11.60 10.83 -13.20
N LYS A 186 12.63 11.09 -13.99
CA LYS A 186 12.97 10.30 -15.19
C LYS A 186 13.13 8.82 -14.86
N ALA A 187 13.96 8.51 -13.86
CA ALA A 187 14.22 7.12 -13.45
C ALA A 187 12.94 6.39 -13.03
N ILE A 188 11.94 7.09 -12.49
CA ILE A 188 10.63 6.52 -12.16
C ILE A 188 9.76 6.33 -13.41
N LEU A 189 9.67 7.33 -14.28
CA LEU A 189 8.86 7.27 -15.50
C LEU A 189 9.34 6.17 -16.45
N ASP A 190 10.66 5.99 -16.57
CA ASP A 190 11.28 4.98 -17.41
C ASP A 190 10.95 3.53 -16.98
N LYS A 191 10.55 3.32 -15.73
CA LYS A 191 10.16 1.98 -15.25
C LYS A 191 8.86 1.46 -15.86
N LYS A 192 8.04 2.32 -16.48
CA LYS A 192 6.73 1.97 -17.05
C LYS A 192 5.78 1.30 -16.05
N VAL A 193 6.01 1.53 -14.76
CA VAL A 193 5.12 1.11 -13.66
C VAL A 193 4.20 2.27 -13.32
N SER A 194 2.99 1.96 -12.85
CA SER A 194 2.03 2.98 -12.38
C SER A 194 1.91 2.92 -10.85
N PRO A 195 2.80 3.60 -10.10
CA PRO A 195 2.67 3.67 -8.66
C PRO A 195 1.40 4.43 -8.26
N LYS A 196 0.91 4.21 -7.05
CA LYS A 196 -0.30 4.88 -6.54
C LYS A 196 -0.16 6.39 -6.46
N TYR A 197 1.06 6.87 -6.29
CA TYR A 197 1.33 8.29 -6.12
C TYR A 197 2.75 8.63 -6.52
N ILE A 198 2.93 9.72 -7.25
CA ILE A 198 4.22 10.36 -7.50
C ILE A 198 4.04 11.84 -7.19
N GLY A 199 4.78 12.34 -6.21
CA GLY A 199 4.77 13.75 -5.86
C GLY A 199 6.16 14.36 -5.89
N MET A 200 6.26 15.61 -6.32
CA MET A 200 7.53 16.34 -6.39
C MET A 200 7.39 17.71 -5.76
N VAL A 201 8.32 18.04 -4.85
CA VAL A 201 8.43 19.36 -4.24
C VAL A 201 9.03 20.34 -5.24
N GLY A 202 8.40 21.50 -5.34
CA GLY A 202 8.95 22.58 -6.16
C GLY A 202 8.03 23.78 -6.24
N SER A 203 8.60 24.97 -6.37
CA SER A 203 7.83 26.16 -6.75
C SER A 203 7.24 25.97 -8.15
N ARG A 204 6.15 26.68 -8.44
CA ARG A 204 5.49 26.62 -9.76
C ARG A 204 6.48 26.83 -10.93
N GLY A 205 7.42 27.77 -10.78
CA GLY A 205 8.41 28.05 -11.83
C GLY A 205 9.36 26.86 -12.03
N LYS A 206 9.84 26.25 -10.94
CA LYS A 206 10.71 25.07 -10.99
C LYS A 206 10.01 23.89 -11.66
N VAL A 207 8.77 23.60 -11.27
CA VAL A 207 7.97 22.52 -11.86
C VAL A 207 7.77 22.72 -13.36
N LEU A 208 7.42 23.93 -13.79
CA LEU A 208 7.25 24.25 -15.22
C LEU A 208 8.53 24.06 -16.01
N SER A 209 9.70 24.45 -15.48
CA SER A 209 11.00 24.22 -16.13
C SER A 209 11.27 22.73 -16.28
N THR A 210 11.12 21.94 -15.18
CA THR A 210 11.30 20.49 -15.21
C THR A 210 10.41 19.83 -16.25
N TYR A 211 9.12 20.19 -16.28
CA TYR A 211 8.16 19.60 -17.22
C TYR A 211 8.48 19.96 -18.68
N LYS A 212 8.93 21.19 -18.93
CA LYS A 212 9.36 21.59 -20.28
C LYS A 212 10.54 20.74 -20.76
N GLU A 213 11.57 20.59 -19.92
CA GLU A 213 12.73 19.76 -20.25
C GLU A 213 12.33 18.30 -20.51
N LEU A 214 11.46 17.72 -19.68
CA LEU A 214 10.98 16.35 -19.88
C LEU A 214 10.15 16.19 -21.16
N LEU A 215 9.33 17.18 -21.53
CA LEU A 215 8.63 17.18 -22.81
C LEU A 215 9.60 17.24 -24.00
N ASP A 216 10.65 18.05 -23.91
CA ASP A 216 11.69 18.16 -24.92
C ASP A 216 12.51 16.84 -25.04
N GLU A 217 12.61 16.07 -23.94
CA GLU A 217 13.23 14.74 -23.91
C GLU A 217 12.27 13.60 -24.37
N GLY A 218 11.01 13.91 -24.69
CA GLY A 218 10.05 12.96 -25.29
C GLY A 218 9.04 12.32 -24.34
N TYR A 219 8.99 12.73 -23.07
CA TYR A 219 7.93 12.31 -22.16
C TYR A 219 6.59 12.93 -22.54
N SER A 220 5.49 12.22 -22.34
CA SER A 220 4.16 12.69 -22.73
C SER A 220 3.52 13.61 -21.69
N LYS A 221 2.67 14.54 -22.15
CA LYS A 221 1.85 15.36 -21.23
C LYS A 221 0.99 14.51 -20.30
N ASP A 222 0.53 13.36 -20.74
CA ASP A 222 -0.36 12.50 -19.95
C ASP A 222 0.39 11.76 -18.83
N GLU A 223 1.67 11.48 -19.00
CA GLU A 223 2.54 11.01 -17.91
C GLU A 223 2.75 12.12 -16.89
N LEU A 224 3.08 13.32 -17.33
CA LEU A 224 3.35 14.46 -16.44
C LEU A 224 2.11 14.92 -15.65
N LYS A 225 0.92 14.84 -16.22
CA LYS A 225 -0.34 15.17 -15.53
C LYS A 225 -0.66 14.26 -14.35
N LYS A 226 -0.06 13.07 -14.26
CA LYS A 226 -0.23 12.13 -13.15
C LYS A 226 0.62 12.47 -11.93
N ILE A 227 1.53 13.43 -12.06
CA ILE A 227 2.46 13.83 -11.02
C ILE A 227 1.84 14.95 -10.19
N TYR A 228 1.81 14.76 -8.88
CA TYR A 228 1.38 15.77 -7.93
C TYR A 228 2.52 16.78 -7.71
N SER A 229 2.45 17.91 -8.39
CA SER A 229 3.46 18.96 -8.29
C SER A 229 2.86 20.34 -8.65
N PRO A 230 2.94 21.33 -7.75
CA PRO A 230 3.46 21.24 -6.39
C PRO A 230 2.76 20.19 -5.54
N ILE A 231 3.54 19.49 -4.69
CA ILE A 231 3.07 18.39 -3.84
C ILE A 231 2.37 18.91 -2.58
N GLY A 232 1.36 18.19 -2.11
CA GLY A 232 0.69 18.41 -0.82
C GLY A 232 -0.59 19.23 -0.91
N LEU A 233 -1.43 19.07 0.11
CA LEU A 233 -2.60 19.94 0.28
C LEU A 233 -2.17 21.34 0.73
N ASP A 234 -2.91 22.37 0.32
CA ASP A 234 -2.71 23.77 0.72
C ASP A 234 -3.26 24.01 2.15
N ILE A 235 -2.54 23.43 3.13
CA ILE A 235 -2.89 23.53 4.56
C ILE A 235 -1.70 23.95 5.43
N SER A 236 -0.52 24.16 4.83
CA SER A 236 0.74 24.37 5.54
C SER A 236 1.29 25.77 5.37
N SER A 237 2.05 26.20 6.38
CA SER A 237 2.99 27.31 6.27
C SER A 237 4.29 26.84 5.59
N SER A 238 5.39 27.58 5.80
CA SER A 238 6.73 27.21 5.30
C SER A 238 7.48 26.19 6.19
N GLU A 239 6.89 25.79 7.32
CA GLU A 239 7.52 24.87 8.28
C GLU A 239 7.59 23.44 7.71
N PRO A 240 8.76 22.78 7.75
CA PRO A 240 8.91 21.43 7.19
C PRO A 240 7.93 20.40 7.75
N LYS A 241 7.56 20.48 9.02
CA LYS A 241 6.58 19.59 9.66
C LYS A 241 5.19 19.74 9.10
N GLU A 242 4.76 20.98 8.86
CA GLU A 242 3.45 21.27 8.30
C GLU A 242 3.40 20.89 6.81
N ILE A 243 4.49 21.15 6.07
CA ILE A 243 4.62 20.71 4.67
C ILE A 243 4.52 19.18 4.59
N ALA A 244 5.25 18.45 5.45
CA ALA A 244 5.18 16.99 5.52
C ALA A 244 3.76 16.50 5.85
N LEU A 245 3.06 17.18 6.77
CA LEU A 245 1.66 16.86 7.09
C LEU A 245 0.76 17.07 5.86
N GLY A 246 0.90 18.18 5.13
CA GLY A 246 0.16 18.46 3.91
C GLY A 246 0.38 17.39 2.83
N ILE A 247 1.62 16.94 2.64
CA ILE A 247 1.99 15.87 1.71
C ILE A 247 1.36 14.53 2.14
N MET A 248 1.48 14.16 3.40
CA MET A 248 0.92 12.89 3.88
C MET A 248 -0.61 12.91 3.92
N ALA A 249 -1.23 14.08 4.11
CA ALA A 249 -2.68 14.25 3.99
C ALA A 249 -3.14 14.06 2.53
N GLU A 250 -2.44 14.63 1.55
CA GLU A 250 -2.71 14.43 0.12
C GLU A 250 -2.59 12.94 -0.27
N ILE A 251 -1.49 12.29 0.12
CA ILE A 251 -1.29 10.84 -0.09
C ILE A 251 -2.44 10.04 0.51
N THR A 252 -2.88 10.39 1.72
CA THR A 252 -3.99 9.73 2.40
C THR A 252 -5.31 9.95 1.68
N ALA A 253 -5.56 11.15 1.16
CA ALA A 253 -6.74 11.47 0.36
C ALA A 253 -6.76 10.67 -0.96
N VAL A 254 -5.63 10.65 -1.68
CA VAL A 254 -5.47 9.87 -2.93
C VAL A 254 -5.70 8.38 -2.68
N LYS A 255 -5.05 7.81 -1.65
CA LYS A 255 -5.23 6.41 -1.25
C LYS A 255 -6.70 6.04 -1.05
N ASN A 256 -7.44 6.90 -0.37
CA ASN A 256 -8.83 6.66 0.01
C ASN A 256 -9.84 7.21 -1.00
N GLN A 257 -9.38 7.75 -2.13
CA GLN A 257 -10.21 8.38 -3.16
C GLN A 257 -11.12 9.49 -2.57
N LYS A 258 -10.51 10.37 -1.76
CA LYS A 258 -11.17 11.49 -1.08
C LYS A 258 -10.64 12.83 -1.59
N THR A 259 -11.45 13.86 -1.47
CA THR A 259 -11.12 15.22 -1.96
C THR A 259 -10.26 16.02 -0.98
N GLY A 260 -10.25 15.65 0.30
CA GLY A 260 -9.62 16.46 1.36
C GLY A 260 -10.49 17.60 1.89
N GLU A 261 -11.77 17.66 1.47
CA GLU A 261 -12.72 18.67 1.96
C GLU A 261 -13.05 18.48 3.46
N HIS A 262 -13.51 19.56 4.10
CA HIS A 262 -13.91 19.51 5.50
C HIS A 262 -15.08 18.55 5.73
N MET A 263 -14.98 17.69 6.73
CA MET A 263 -16.02 16.72 7.08
C MET A 263 -17.38 17.39 7.37
N ARG A 264 -17.39 18.60 7.95
CA ARG A 264 -18.61 19.36 8.21
C ARG A 264 -19.35 19.75 6.91
N ASP A 265 -18.60 19.98 5.84
CA ASP A 265 -19.17 20.39 4.55
C ASP A 265 -19.67 19.17 3.75
N ILE A 266 -19.04 18.00 3.98
CA ILE A 266 -19.46 16.71 3.42
C ILE A 266 -20.67 16.14 4.18
N ARG A 267 -20.63 16.20 5.53
CA ARG A 267 -21.68 15.69 6.42
C ARG A 267 -22.44 16.86 7.04
N LYS A 268 -23.20 17.59 6.23
CA LYS A 268 -23.99 18.73 6.70
C LYS A 268 -24.92 18.29 7.85
N ILE A 269 -24.79 18.95 8.99
CA ILE A 269 -25.73 18.81 10.11
C ILE A 269 -26.74 19.94 9.97
N ASP A 270 -27.98 19.59 9.76
CA ASP A 270 -29.08 20.57 9.66
C ASP A 270 -29.50 21.03 11.06
N ILE A 271 -28.89 22.12 11.48
CA ILE A 271 -29.13 22.71 12.82
C ILE A 271 -30.53 23.33 12.88
N ASP A 272 -31.06 23.81 11.77
CA ASP A 272 -32.35 24.49 11.71
C ASP A 272 -33.52 23.53 11.98
N ASN A 273 -33.32 22.24 11.85
CA ASN A 273 -34.28 21.17 12.11
C ASN A 273 -34.06 20.45 13.46
N LEU A 274 -33.21 20.95 14.34
CA LEU A 274 -33.07 20.45 15.73
C LEU A 274 -34.19 21.06 16.58
N ASN A 275 -35.22 20.27 16.88
CA ASN A 275 -36.28 20.59 17.86
C ASN A 275 -35.87 20.20 19.27
#